data_12c1d5d397e19e2f69a536ff2a625f1f
#
_entry.id   12c1d5d397e19e2f69a536ff2a625f1f
#
_cell.length_a   1.000
_cell.length_b   1.000
_cell.length_c   1.000
_cell.angle_alpha   90.00
_cell.angle_beta   90.00
_cell.angle_gamma   90.00
#
_symmetry.space_group_name_H-M   'P 1'
#
loop_
_entity.id
_entity.type
_entity.pdbx_description
1 polymer ?
#
loop_
_entity_poly.entity_id
_entity_poly.type
_entity_poly.pdbx_seq_one_letter_code
_entity_poly.pdbx_strand_id
1 'polypeptide(L)'
;VLFSLLKPGAAIPPHHGLINTRLICHLPLLVPGPAWLRVGNQTHHWKEGELVIFDDSIEHEAKNEASETRVVLLFDIWRPELSLQEREEVSRLLGAIAQYSGEAVVSGN
;
A
#
# COMPACT_ATOMS: atom_id res chain seq x y z
N VAL A 1 2.33 -1.50 -10.16
CA VAL A 1 2.56 -0.08 -9.87
C VAL A 1 1.27 0.70 -10.09
N LEU A 2 0.89 1.49 -9.14
CA LEU A 2 -0.26 2.38 -9.31
C LEU A 2 -0.07 3.69 -8.53
N PHE A 3 -0.80 4.72 -8.95
CA PHE A 3 -0.85 6.00 -8.25
C PHE A 3 -2.04 6.01 -7.30
N SER A 4 -1.80 6.41 -6.06
CA SER A 4 -2.85 6.64 -5.06
C SER A 4 -3.11 8.13 -4.98
N LEU A 5 -4.29 8.54 -5.39
CA LEU A 5 -4.74 9.93 -5.36
C LEU A 5 -5.75 10.06 -4.22
N LEU A 6 -5.40 10.82 -3.21
CA LEU A 6 -6.30 11.06 -2.07
C LEU A 6 -6.71 12.53 -2.06
N LYS A 7 -7.99 12.78 -2.28
CA LYS A 7 -8.55 14.13 -2.37
C LYS A 7 -8.47 14.86 -1.03
N PRO A 8 -8.55 16.21 -1.04
CA PRO A 8 -8.56 16.97 0.19
C PRO A 8 -9.62 16.49 1.18
N GLY A 9 -9.23 16.29 2.43
CA GLY A 9 -10.11 15.83 3.48
C GLY A 9 -10.53 14.37 3.40
N ALA A 10 -10.15 13.65 2.36
CA ALA A 10 -10.52 12.26 2.20
C ALA A 10 -9.67 11.34 3.08
N ALA A 11 -10.26 10.23 3.47
CA ALA A 11 -9.60 9.22 4.29
C ALA A 11 -9.78 7.84 3.68
N ILE A 12 -8.77 7.00 3.85
CA ILE A 12 -8.85 5.57 3.59
C ILE A 12 -9.10 4.91 4.94
N PRO A 13 -10.24 4.23 5.13
CA PRO A 13 -10.57 3.64 6.44
C PRO A 13 -9.59 2.51 6.80
N PRO A 14 -9.51 2.15 8.09
CA PRO A 14 -8.66 1.04 8.53
C PRO A 14 -8.97 -0.24 7.75
N HIS A 15 -7.95 -0.87 7.21
CA HIS A 15 -8.05 -2.12 6.46
C HIS A 15 -6.70 -2.86 6.50
N HIS A 16 -6.70 -4.08 6.02
CA HIS A 16 -5.46 -4.85 5.85
C HIS A 16 -5.53 -5.70 4.59
N GLY A 17 -4.36 -6.05 4.05
CA GLY A 17 -4.26 -6.89 2.86
C GLY A 17 -4.52 -8.36 3.15
N LEU A 18 -4.65 -9.16 2.09
CA LEU A 18 -5.01 -10.58 2.17
C LEU A 18 -3.88 -11.47 2.68
N ILE A 19 -2.65 -11.17 2.31
CA ILE A 19 -1.49 -12.01 2.60
C ILE A 19 -0.27 -11.15 2.92
N ASN A 20 0.71 -11.75 3.57
CA ASN A 20 1.92 -11.07 4.03
C ASN A 20 3.20 -11.50 3.29
N THR A 21 3.08 -12.00 2.07
CA THR A 21 4.22 -12.44 1.27
C THR A 21 4.96 -11.30 0.58
N ARG A 22 4.36 -10.12 0.54
CA ARG A 22 4.91 -8.91 -0.07
C ARG A 22 4.95 -7.76 0.92
N LEU A 23 5.87 -6.85 0.67
CA LEU A 23 5.92 -5.56 1.34
C LEU A 23 5.40 -4.51 0.39
N ILE A 24 4.56 -3.61 0.88
CA ILE A 24 4.06 -2.49 0.08
C ILE A 24 4.97 -1.29 0.25
N CYS A 25 5.32 -0.67 -0.86
CA CYS A 25 6.17 0.51 -0.90
C CYS A 25 5.33 1.72 -1.31
N HIS A 26 5.39 2.77 -0.51
CA HIS A 26 4.71 4.04 -0.76
C HIS A 26 5.76 5.11 -0.99
N LEU A 27 5.81 5.67 -2.20
CA LEU A 27 6.68 6.78 -2.53
C LEU A 27 5.84 8.04 -2.72
N PRO A 28 5.82 8.96 -1.74
CA PRO A 28 5.06 10.19 -1.85
C PRO A 28 5.66 11.11 -2.90
N LEU A 29 4.86 11.46 -3.91
CA LEU A 29 5.27 12.33 -5.00
C LEU A 29 4.80 13.76 -4.80
N LEU A 30 3.61 13.95 -4.24
CA LEU A 30 3.02 15.26 -4.00
C LEU A 30 2.30 15.23 -2.65
N VAL A 31 2.81 16.03 -1.71
CA VAL A 31 2.24 16.16 -0.37
C VAL A 31 2.09 17.66 -0.08
N PRO A 32 0.99 18.29 -0.54
CA PRO A 32 0.83 19.74 -0.49
C PRO A 32 0.49 20.29 0.90
N GLY A 33 0.27 19.43 1.88
CA GLY A 33 -0.03 19.82 3.25
C GLY A 33 -0.07 18.59 4.17
N PRO A 34 -0.64 18.70 5.37
CA PRO A 34 -0.66 17.59 6.32
C PRO A 34 -1.37 16.36 5.73
N ALA A 35 -0.68 15.24 5.73
CA ALA A 35 -1.21 13.95 5.34
C ALA A 35 -0.45 12.85 6.07
N TRP A 36 -1.14 11.78 6.46
CA TRP A 36 -0.52 10.75 7.28
C TRP A 36 -1.01 9.35 6.91
N LEU A 37 -0.20 8.37 7.30
CA LEU A 37 -0.46 6.95 7.21
C LEU A 37 -0.26 6.35 8.61
N ARG A 38 -1.26 5.65 9.12
CA ARG A 38 -1.11 4.85 10.33
C ARG A 38 -0.97 3.37 9.95
N VAL A 39 0.06 2.73 10.47
CA VAL A 39 0.28 1.29 10.33
C VAL A 39 0.38 0.70 11.73
N GLY A 40 -0.56 -0.18 12.09
CA GLY A 40 -0.68 -0.66 13.46
C GLY A 40 -0.89 0.51 14.41
N ASN A 41 0.00 0.66 15.38
CA ASN A 41 -0.06 1.75 16.37
C ASN A 41 0.90 2.90 16.08
N GLN A 42 1.48 2.95 14.87
CA GLN A 42 2.42 3.99 14.46
C GLN A 42 1.83 4.86 13.38
N THR A 43 1.88 6.18 13.58
CA THR A 43 1.46 7.16 12.58
C THR A 43 2.68 7.78 11.93
N HIS A 44 2.69 7.75 10.60
CA HIS A 44 3.74 8.32 9.77
C HIS A 44 3.19 9.52 8.99
N HIS A 45 3.81 10.68 9.18
CA HIS A 45 3.47 11.88 8.42
C HIS A 45 4.25 11.90 7.11
N TRP A 46 3.55 12.04 6.00
CA TRP A 46 4.14 11.98 4.68
C TRP A 46 5.11 13.13 4.42
N LYS A 47 6.23 12.80 3.78
CA LYS A 47 7.17 13.78 3.22
C LYS A 47 7.52 13.37 1.81
N GLU A 48 7.48 14.30 0.88
CA GLU A 48 7.78 14.05 -0.52
C GLU A 48 9.16 13.41 -0.68
N GLY A 49 9.23 12.35 -1.49
CA GLY A 49 10.45 11.61 -1.76
C GLY A 49 10.91 10.65 -0.66
N GLU A 50 10.23 10.61 0.49
CA GLU A 50 10.58 9.73 1.60
C GLU A 50 9.79 8.43 1.51
N LEU A 51 10.44 7.37 1.05
CA LEU A 51 9.85 6.05 0.85
C LEU A 51 9.45 5.42 2.17
N VAL A 52 8.23 4.88 2.23
CA VAL A 52 7.74 4.10 3.36
C VAL A 52 7.46 2.68 2.88
N ILE A 53 7.97 1.69 3.60
CA ILE A 53 7.78 0.28 3.31
C ILE A 53 7.14 -0.37 4.52
N PHE A 54 6.04 -1.09 4.31
CA PHE A 54 5.37 -1.79 5.41
C PHE A 54 4.67 -3.07 4.94
N ASP A 55 4.31 -3.89 5.90
CA ASP A 55 3.54 -5.11 5.70
C ASP A 55 2.05 -4.74 5.70
N ASP A 56 1.39 -4.86 4.56
CA ASP A 56 -0.01 -4.46 4.41
C ASP A 56 -1.01 -5.44 5.06
N SER A 57 -0.55 -6.59 5.56
CA SER A 57 -1.38 -7.46 6.39
C SER A 57 -1.62 -6.86 7.78
N ILE A 58 -0.83 -5.87 8.18
CA ILE A 58 -1.05 -5.10 9.40
C ILE A 58 -2.11 -4.03 9.10
N GLU A 59 -3.06 -3.86 10.01
CA GLU A 59 -4.10 -2.83 9.84
C GLU A 59 -3.47 -1.46 9.60
N HIS A 60 -3.94 -0.77 8.57
CA HIS A 60 -3.46 0.57 8.23
C HIS A 60 -4.60 1.44 7.70
N GLU A 61 -4.42 2.73 7.85
CA GLU A 61 -5.35 3.75 7.37
C GLU A 61 -4.58 5.01 6.97
N ALA A 62 -5.20 5.86 6.18
CA ALA A 62 -4.57 7.09 5.71
C ALA A 62 -5.57 8.24 5.67
N LYS A 63 -5.06 9.46 5.78
CA LYS A 63 -5.87 10.67 5.64
C LYS A 63 -5.09 11.80 5.01
N ASN A 64 -5.75 12.55 4.16
CA ASN A 64 -5.23 13.79 3.60
C ASN A 64 -5.94 14.98 4.27
N GLU A 65 -5.21 15.70 5.10
CA GLU A 65 -5.73 16.89 5.78
C GLU A 65 -5.36 18.18 5.07
N ALA A 66 -4.73 18.08 3.90
CA ALA A 66 -4.37 19.23 3.09
C ALA A 66 -5.56 19.75 2.27
N SER A 67 -5.39 20.91 1.68
CA SER A 67 -6.39 21.53 0.79
C SER A 67 -6.27 21.11 -0.67
N GLU A 68 -5.28 20.27 -1.00
CA GLU A 68 -5.03 19.76 -2.34
C GLU A 68 -4.80 18.26 -2.32
N THR A 69 -4.92 17.61 -3.47
CA THR A 69 -4.78 16.16 -3.61
C THR A 69 -3.36 15.68 -3.27
N ARG A 70 -3.26 14.64 -2.44
CA ARG A 70 -2.03 13.92 -2.18
C ARG A 70 -1.82 12.85 -3.25
N VAL A 71 -0.60 12.73 -3.78
CA VAL A 71 -0.23 11.71 -4.77
C VAL A 71 0.90 10.85 -4.22
N VAL A 72 0.66 9.55 -4.15
CA VAL A 72 1.64 8.56 -3.72
C VAL A 72 1.74 7.46 -4.78
N LEU A 73 2.96 7.10 -5.14
CA LEU A 73 3.22 5.96 -6.02
C LEU A 73 3.28 4.70 -5.16
N LEU A 74 2.48 3.70 -5.51
CA LEU A 74 2.43 2.42 -4.82
C LEU A 74 3.04 1.33 -5.69
N PHE A 75 3.89 0.51 -5.08
CA PHE A 75 4.37 -0.72 -5.69
C PHE A 75 4.69 -1.71 -4.57
N ASP A 76 4.77 -2.98 -4.90
CA ASP A 76 5.11 -4.00 -3.93
C ASP A 76 6.39 -4.74 -4.30
N ILE A 77 7.02 -5.31 -3.30
CA ILE A 77 8.20 -6.16 -3.46
C ILE A 77 7.96 -7.45 -2.68
N TRP A 78 8.63 -8.51 -3.14
CA TRP A 78 8.65 -9.75 -2.37
C TRP A 78 9.37 -9.55 -1.04
N ARG A 79 8.89 -10.23 0.00
CA ARG A 79 9.67 -10.31 1.22
C ARG A 79 11.02 -10.96 0.92
N PRO A 80 12.14 -10.39 1.41
CA PRO A 80 13.48 -10.91 1.10
C PRO A 80 13.70 -12.37 1.52
N GLU A 81 12.99 -12.84 2.55
CA GLU A 81 13.10 -14.19 3.05
C GLU A 81 12.42 -15.26 2.20
N LEU A 82 11.65 -14.87 1.18
CA LEU A 82 10.99 -15.82 0.27
C LEU A 82 11.97 -16.31 -0.79
N SER A 83 12.03 -17.64 -0.98
CA SER A 83 12.77 -18.25 -2.08
C SER A 83 12.09 -17.97 -3.42
N LEU A 84 12.82 -18.18 -4.53
CA LEU A 84 12.23 -18.05 -5.88
C LEU A 84 11.06 -19.01 -6.06
N GLN A 85 11.17 -20.23 -5.57
CA GLN A 85 10.09 -21.22 -5.66
C GLN A 85 8.86 -20.77 -4.89
N GLU A 86 9.04 -20.25 -3.68
CA GLU A 86 7.93 -19.71 -2.88
C GLU A 86 7.25 -18.54 -3.58
N ARG A 87 8.03 -17.64 -4.20
CA ARG A 87 7.50 -16.52 -4.98
C ARG A 87 6.66 -16.99 -6.16
N GLU A 88 7.11 -18.03 -6.85
CA GLU A 88 6.36 -18.62 -7.97
C GLU A 88 5.04 -19.23 -7.51
N GLU A 89 5.06 -19.96 -6.39
CA GLU A 89 3.85 -20.55 -5.82
C GLU A 89 2.84 -19.50 -5.40
N VAL A 90 3.29 -18.42 -4.76
CA VAL A 90 2.43 -17.30 -4.38
C VAL A 90 1.87 -16.61 -5.62
N SER A 91 2.67 -16.40 -6.65
CA SER A 91 2.21 -15.78 -7.90
C SER A 91 1.11 -16.62 -8.56
N ARG A 92 1.24 -17.93 -8.56
CA ARG A 92 0.19 -18.84 -9.08
C ARG A 92 -1.08 -18.75 -8.24
N LEU A 93 -0.96 -18.71 -6.93
CA LEU A 93 -2.12 -18.59 -6.03
C LEU A 93 -2.85 -17.27 -6.25
N LEU A 94 -2.13 -16.16 -6.31
CA LEU A 94 -2.71 -14.83 -6.56
C LEU A 94 -3.39 -14.77 -7.92
N GLY A 95 -2.77 -15.37 -8.95
CA GLY A 95 -3.36 -15.47 -10.29
C GLY A 95 -4.67 -16.26 -10.28
N ALA A 96 -4.72 -17.38 -9.55
CA ALA A 96 -5.93 -18.19 -9.42
C ALA A 96 -7.04 -17.42 -8.67
N ILE A 97 -6.70 -16.70 -7.60
CA ILE A 97 -7.66 -15.88 -6.86
C ILE A 97 -8.22 -14.77 -7.75
N ALA A 98 -7.36 -14.07 -8.48
CA ALA A 98 -7.78 -13.00 -9.38
C ALA A 98 -8.70 -13.52 -10.49
N GLN A 99 -8.38 -14.67 -11.06
CA GLN A 99 -9.18 -15.31 -12.09
C GLN A 99 -10.55 -15.73 -11.57
N TYR A 100 -10.60 -16.25 -10.35
CA TYR A 100 -11.86 -16.69 -9.72
C TYR A 100 -12.76 -15.50 -9.36
N SER A 101 -12.20 -14.44 -8.80
CA SER A 101 -12.95 -13.26 -8.37
C SER A 101 -13.27 -12.28 -9.49
N GLY A 102 -12.59 -12.39 -10.63
CA GLY A 102 -12.70 -11.42 -11.72
C GLY A 102 -12.02 -10.09 -11.44
N GLU A 103 -11.20 -10.01 -10.39
CA GLU A 103 -10.50 -8.80 -9.98
C GLU A 103 -9.00 -9.08 -9.84
N ALA A 104 -8.18 -8.06 -10.12
CA ALA A 104 -6.76 -8.13 -9.82
C ALA A 104 -6.54 -8.05 -8.31
N VAL A 105 -5.69 -8.95 -7.80
CA VAL A 105 -5.27 -8.89 -6.40
C VAL A 105 -4.10 -7.94 -6.29
N VAL A 106 -4.31 -6.80 -5.60
CA VAL A 106 -3.29 -5.79 -5.40
C VAL A 106 -3.05 -5.61 -3.91
N SER A 107 -1.83 -5.15 -3.57
CA SER A 107 -1.50 -4.79 -2.20
C SER A 107 -2.34 -3.61 -1.75
N GLY A 108 -2.66 -3.56 -0.47
CA GLY A 108 -3.51 -2.55 0.12
C GLY A 108 -3.02 -1.12 -0.11
N ASN A 109 -3.95 -0.24 -0.10
CA ASN A 109 -3.70 1.16 -0.36
C ASN A 109 -4.16 1.98 0.84
#